data_796211b74ff0cca4bb099611227a061e
#
_entry.id   796211b74ff0cca4bb099611227a061e
#
_cell.length_a   1.000
_cell.length_b   1.000
_cell.length_c   1.000
_cell.angle_alpha   90.00
_cell.angle_beta   90.00
_cell.angle_gamma   90.00
#
_symmetry.space_group_name_H-M   'P 1'
#
loop_
_entity.id
_entity.type
_entity.pdbx_description
1 polymer ?
#
loop_
_entity_poly.entity_id
_entity_poly.type
_entity_poly.pdbx_seq_one_letter_code
_entity_poly.pdbx_strand_id
1 'polypeptide(L)'
;MMKLIKLELRRNNIRTYLVSSAVSCVVLLGLIYFIAYAAQLEDSSAREIVFRSYTNIFRLTGIISLVVFSTMSAIMYSRLIICEYTGKRAALLFSYPVSRSKILLAKLLLVFVFTSVSMLICTAIPYLVFSITESVSPIVVQDVMTVGLVADALKTSCVAVLALGGIGIVSLRIGFIQKSVPTTLISAILLSAIYGNAAINVNGILSSVLISGIGLIVTVTVMVELSNKVNKMEVE
;
A
#
# COMPACT_ATOMS: atom_id res chain seq x y z
N MET A 1 15.12 7.18 -18.32
CA MET A 1 14.17 6.89 -17.23
C MET A 1 14.35 7.86 -16.05
N MET A 2 15.50 7.94 -15.39
CA MET A 2 15.69 8.84 -14.21
C MET A 2 15.38 10.32 -14.48
N LYS A 3 15.75 10.86 -15.65
CA LYS A 3 15.42 12.26 -16.03
C LYS A 3 13.90 12.49 -16.12
N LEU A 4 13.14 11.53 -16.65
CA LEU A 4 11.68 11.59 -16.73
C LEU A 4 11.04 11.56 -15.34
N ILE A 5 11.49 10.68 -14.45
CA ILE A 5 11.01 10.59 -13.07
C ILE A 5 11.26 11.92 -12.33
N LYS A 6 12.46 12.50 -12.48
CA LYS A 6 12.82 13.79 -11.86
C LYS A 6 11.95 14.96 -12.36
N LEU A 7 11.60 14.98 -13.65
CA LEU A 7 10.68 15.97 -14.23
C LEU A 7 9.26 15.81 -13.71
N GLU A 8 8.77 14.56 -13.61
CA GLU A 8 7.45 14.26 -13.04
C GLU A 8 7.36 14.63 -11.55
N LEU A 9 8.41 14.36 -10.78
CA LEU A 9 8.53 14.77 -9.38
C LEU A 9 8.43 16.30 -9.22
N ARG A 10 9.05 17.06 -10.12
CA ARG A 10 9.04 18.52 -10.08
C ARG A 10 7.71 19.13 -10.56
N ARG A 11 7.03 18.44 -11.49
CA ARG A 11 5.74 18.87 -12.04
C ARG A 11 4.58 18.65 -11.07
N ASN A 12 4.63 17.56 -10.30
CA ASN A 12 3.56 17.19 -9.38
C ASN A 12 3.89 17.63 -7.95
N ASN A 13 2.88 18.13 -7.24
CA ASN A 13 3.03 18.63 -5.87
C ASN A 13 3.12 17.46 -4.86
N ILE A 14 4.32 16.86 -4.75
CA ILE A 14 4.59 15.69 -3.90
C ILE A 14 4.43 16.02 -2.41
N ARG A 15 4.52 17.31 -2.04
CA ARG A 15 4.36 17.76 -0.65
C ARG A 15 3.04 17.29 -0.05
N THR A 16 1.96 17.31 -0.83
CA THR A 16 0.63 16.83 -0.37
C THR A 16 0.68 15.36 0.02
N TYR A 17 1.35 14.51 -0.78
CA TYR A 17 1.46 13.08 -0.49
C TYR A 17 2.40 12.78 0.68
N LEU A 18 3.47 13.58 0.84
CA LEU A 18 4.36 13.50 2.01
C LEU A 18 3.62 13.86 3.30
N VAL A 19 2.83 14.93 3.28
CA VAL A 19 2.01 15.30 4.44
C VAL A 19 0.97 14.22 4.74
N SER A 20 0.31 13.68 3.70
CA SER A 20 -0.64 12.58 3.87
C SER A 20 0.03 11.33 4.47
N SER A 21 1.24 10.97 4.03
CA SER A 21 1.97 9.83 4.62
C SER A 21 2.39 10.09 6.07
N ALA A 22 2.80 11.32 6.41
CA ALA A 22 3.13 11.69 7.78
C ALA A 22 1.90 11.61 8.70
N VAL A 23 0.76 12.12 8.26
CA VAL A 23 -0.52 11.99 9.00
C VAL A 23 -0.89 10.50 9.17
N SER A 24 -0.76 9.70 8.12
CA SER A 24 -1.03 8.25 8.20
C SER A 24 -0.10 7.56 9.20
N CYS A 25 1.17 7.96 9.31
CA CYS A 25 2.11 7.43 10.30
C CYS A 25 1.63 7.71 11.73
N VAL A 26 1.19 8.95 12.01
CA VAL A 26 0.65 9.33 13.34
C VAL A 26 -0.63 8.55 13.65
N VAL A 27 -1.52 8.39 12.67
CA VAL A 27 -2.77 7.62 12.83
C VAL A 27 -2.46 6.15 13.12
N LEU A 28 -1.50 5.53 12.42
CA LEU A 28 -1.10 4.15 12.66
C LEU A 28 -0.46 3.97 14.04
N LEU A 29 0.31 4.97 14.49
CA LEU A 29 0.88 4.97 15.83
C LEU A 29 -0.22 5.04 16.91
N GLY A 30 -1.20 5.91 16.75
CA GLY A 30 -2.35 5.97 17.66
C GLY A 30 -3.17 4.67 17.64
N LEU A 31 -3.31 4.07 16.48
CA LEU A 31 -4.09 2.85 16.28
C LEU A 31 -3.46 1.63 16.96
N ILE A 32 -2.13 1.45 16.92
CA ILE A 32 -1.47 0.34 17.60
C ILE A 32 -1.68 0.40 19.12
N TYR A 33 -1.59 1.60 19.71
CA TYR A 33 -1.90 1.79 21.13
C TYR A 33 -3.38 1.57 21.43
N PHE A 34 -4.27 2.06 20.55
CA PHE A 34 -5.71 1.85 20.71
C PHE A 34 -6.06 0.35 20.73
N ILE A 35 -5.50 -0.45 19.81
CA ILE A 35 -5.71 -1.89 19.78
C ILE A 35 -5.16 -2.55 21.05
N ALA A 36 -3.96 -2.15 21.49
CA ALA A 36 -3.35 -2.70 22.71
C ALA A 36 -4.17 -2.41 23.97
N TYR A 37 -4.70 -1.20 24.12
CA TYR A 37 -5.58 -0.83 25.25
C TYR A 37 -6.97 -1.49 25.14
N ALA A 38 -7.58 -1.50 23.95
CA ALA A 38 -8.89 -2.10 23.73
C ALA A 38 -8.90 -3.59 24.11
N ALA A 39 -7.80 -4.30 23.80
CA ALA A 39 -7.64 -5.72 24.15
C ALA A 39 -7.62 -5.99 25.66
N GLN A 40 -7.40 -4.96 26.50
CA GLN A 40 -7.36 -5.10 27.96
C GLN A 40 -8.68 -4.75 28.65
N LEU A 41 -9.52 -3.93 28.02
CA LEU A 41 -10.76 -3.43 28.60
C LEU A 41 -11.92 -4.44 28.52
N GLU A 42 -11.82 -5.46 27.68
CA GLU A 42 -12.87 -6.45 27.49
C GLU A 42 -12.63 -7.72 28.32
N ASP A 43 -13.66 -8.16 29.06
CA ASP A 43 -13.64 -9.38 29.88
C ASP A 43 -13.75 -10.64 29.01
N SER A 44 -12.89 -11.57 29.29
CA SER A 44 -12.69 -13.02 28.93
C SER A 44 -13.71 -13.76 28.05
N SER A 45 -13.98 -13.32 26.81
CA SER A 45 -14.54 -14.22 25.81
C SER A 45 -13.44 -14.81 24.90
N ALA A 46 -13.64 -16.04 24.41
CA ALA A 46 -12.61 -16.79 23.65
C ALA A 46 -12.11 -16.10 22.35
N ARG A 47 -12.84 -15.12 21.83
CA ARG A 47 -12.43 -14.30 20.68
C ARG A 47 -11.42 -13.21 21.04
N GLU A 48 -11.38 -12.78 22.29
CA GLU A 48 -10.57 -11.67 22.81
C GLU A 48 -9.13 -12.08 23.10
N ILE A 49 -8.89 -13.35 23.36
CA ILE A 49 -7.54 -13.91 23.55
C ILE A 49 -6.68 -13.68 22.32
N VAL A 50 -7.30 -13.60 21.13
CA VAL A 50 -6.59 -13.36 19.86
C VAL A 50 -5.96 -11.96 19.81
N PHE A 51 -6.58 -10.94 20.42
CA PHE A 51 -6.08 -9.56 20.41
C PHE A 51 -5.05 -9.26 21.50
N ARG A 52 -4.85 -10.18 22.46
CA ARG A 52 -3.88 -10.04 23.54
C ARG A 52 -2.46 -10.50 23.19
N SER A 53 -2.24 -10.98 21.98
CA SER A 53 -0.91 -11.34 21.47
C SER A 53 -0.30 -10.18 20.64
N TYR A 54 0.93 -9.83 20.91
CA TYR A 54 1.68 -8.83 20.13
C TYR A 54 1.72 -9.16 18.64
N THR A 55 1.83 -10.44 18.29
CA THR A 55 1.82 -10.91 16.90
C THR A 55 0.56 -10.45 16.17
N ASN A 56 -0.61 -10.54 16.81
CA ASN A 56 -1.88 -10.16 16.22
C ASN A 56 -2.06 -8.65 16.16
N ILE A 57 -1.57 -7.91 17.16
CA ILE A 57 -1.55 -6.44 17.16
C ILE A 57 -0.74 -5.90 15.97
N PHE A 58 0.49 -6.40 15.78
CA PHE A 58 1.32 -6.03 14.63
C PHE A 58 0.69 -6.43 13.30
N ARG A 59 0.08 -7.61 13.23
CA ARG A 59 -0.58 -8.12 12.03
C ARG A 59 -1.77 -7.25 11.61
N LEU A 60 -2.65 -6.90 12.54
CA LEU A 60 -3.78 -6.01 12.29
C LEU A 60 -3.33 -4.62 11.86
N THR A 61 -2.36 -4.03 12.56
CA THR A 61 -1.78 -2.74 12.20
C THR A 61 -1.16 -2.80 10.80
N GLY A 62 -0.47 -3.88 10.45
CA GLY A 62 0.10 -4.11 9.12
C GLY A 62 -0.96 -4.18 8.02
N ILE A 63 -2.09 -4.86 8.26
CA ILE A 63 -3.20 -4.95 7.30
C ILE A 63 -3.86 -3.57 7.10
N ILE A 64 -4.09 -2.83 8.19
CA ILE A 64 -4.66 -1.48 8.10
C ILE A 64 -3.71 -0.54 7.36
N SER A 65 -2.40 -0.63 7.60
CA SER A 65 -1.42 0.15 6.85
C SER A 65 -1.46 -0.18 5.36
N LEU A 66 -1.59 -1.46 4.98
CA LEU A 66 -1.75 -1.86 3.58
C LEU A 66 -2.99 -1.22 2.95
N VAL A 67 -4.14 -1.22 3.63
CA VAL A 67 -5.38 -0.56 3.13
C VAL A 67 -5.16 0.92 2.92
N VAL A 68 -4.56 1.62 3.89
CA VAL A 68 -4.29 3.06 3.80
C VAL A 68 -3.34 3.39 2.65
N PHE A 69 -2.23 2.66 2.51
CA PHE A 69 -1.26 2.93 1.46
C PHE A 69 -1.71 2.43 0.08
N SER A 70 -2.58 1.42 -0.02
CA SER A 70 -3.20 1.02 -1.28
C SER A 70 -4.19 2.06 -1.79
N THR A 71 -4.98 2.67 -0.92
CA THR A 71 -5.86 3.78 -1.29
C THR A 71 -5.07 5.02 -1.69
N MET A 72 -3.99 5.35 -0.98
CA MET A 72 -3.07 6.42 -1.35
C MET A 72 -2.43 6.18 -2.73
N SER A 73 -1.98 4.97 -3.01
CA SER A 73 -1.47 4.54 -4.31
C SER A 73 -2.50 4.72 -5.41
N ALA A 74 -3.76 4.32 -5.19
CA ALA A 74 -4.86 4.48 -6.12
C ALA A 74 -5.17 5.97 -6.42
N ILE A 75 -5.12 6.84 -5.41
CA ILE A 75 -5.26 8.29 -5.59
C ILE A 75 -4.13 8.84 -6.47
N MET A 76 -2.90 8.45 -6.20
CA MET A 76 -1.75 8.89 -6.99
C MET A 76 -1.85 8.41 -8.44
N TYR A 77 -2.16 7.13 -8.67
CA TYR A 77 -2.39 6.58 -10.02
C TYR A 77 -3.52 7.27 -10.76
N SER A 78 -4.63 7.55 -10.08
CA SER A 78 -5.77 8.26 -10.68
C SER A 78 -5.37 9.64 -11.16
N ARG A 79 -4.66 10.40 -10.34
CA ARG A 79 -4.24 11.76 -10.68
C ARG A 79 -3.15 11.81 -11.73
N LEU A 80 -2.13 10.93 -11.63
CA LEU A 80 -0.95 10.95 -12.50
C LEU A 80 -1.16 10.25 -13.84
N ILE A 81 -2.11 9.29 -13.90
CA ILE A 81 -2.36 8.50 -15.10
C ILE A 81 -3.76 8.75 -15.62
N ILE A 82 -4.83 8.40 -14.89
CA ILE A 82 -6.20 8.47 -15.43
C ILE A 82 -6.54 9.89 -15.88
N CYS A 83 -6.32 10.90 -15.03
CA CYS A 83 -6.64 12.30 -15.35
C CYS A 83 -5.78 12.89 -16.50
N GLU A 84 -4.60 12.34 -16.78
CA GLU A 84 -3.75 12.82 -17.86
C GLU A 84 -3.99 12.10 -19.20
N TYR A 85 -4.44 10.83 -19.14
CA TYR A 85 -4.79 10.07 -20.33
C TYR A 85 -6.26 10.25 -20.74
N THR A 86 -7.01 11.12 -20.07
CA THR A 86 -8.41 11.45 -20.39
C THR A 86 -8.55 12.91 -20.81
N GLY A 87 -9.37 13.16 -21.83
CA GLY A 87 -9.71 14.51 -22.30
C GLY A 87 -8.59 15.29 -22.97
N LYS A 88 -8.67 16.61 -22.97
CA LYS A 88 -7.75 17.54 -23.68
C LYS A 88 -6.26 17.39 -23.30
N ARG A 89 -5.95 16.86 -22.13
CA ARG A 89 -4.56 16.66 -21.68
C ARG A 89 -3.88 15.50 -22.40
N ALA A 90 -4.63 14.51 -22.88
CA ALA A 90 -4.10 13.40 -23.66
C ALA A 90 -3.44 13.90 -24.98
N ALA A 91 -4.05 14.86 -25.65
CA ALA A 91 -3.51 15.43 -26.88
C ALA A 91 -2.13 16.10 -26.66
N LEU A 92 -1.95 16.81 -25.56
CA LEU A 92 -0.66 17.41 -25.19
C LEU A 92 0.38 16.35 -24.86
N LEU A 93 0.00 15.26 -24.19
CA LEU A 93 0.91 14.17 -23.83
C LEU A 93 1.43 13.46 -25.10
N PHE A 94 0.61 13.36 -26.14
CA PHE A 94 0.95 12.69 -27.40
C PHE A 94 1.81 13.52 -28.35
N SER A 95 1.98 14.82 -28.09
CA SER A 95 2.87 15.71 -28.85
C SER A 95 4.36 15.58 -28.46
N TYR A 96 4.67 14.84 -27.37
CA TYR A 96 6.05 14.66 -26.96
C TYR A 96 6.77 13.58 -27.78
N PRO A 97 8.04 13.78 -28.17
CA PRO A 97 8.85 12.84 -28.96
C PRO A 97 9.40 11.67 -28.11
N VAL A 98 8.60 11.16 -27.16
CA VAL A 98 8.97 10.03 -26.28
C VAL A 98 7.93 8.94 -26.38
N SER A 99 8.35 7.67 -26.41
CA SER A 99 7.41 6.54 -26.47
C SER A 99 6.46 6.53 -25.28
N ARG A 100 5.17 6.42 -25.56
CA ARG A 100 4.05 6.46 -24.58
C ARG A 100 4.23 5.46 -23.44
N SER A 101 4.72 4.25 -23.75
CA SER A 101 5.00 3.21 -22.76
C SER A 101 6.10 3.63 -21.76
N LYS A 102 7.14 4.36 -22.21
CA LYS A 102 8.20 4.84 -21.30
C LYS A 102 7.68 5.86 -20.31
N ILE A 103 6.77 6.75 -20.74
CA ILE A 103 6.14 7.74 -19.87
C ILE A 103 5.23 7.02 -18.84
N LEU A 104 4.41 6.08 -19.29
CA LEU A 104 3.56 5.28 -18.41
C LEU A 104 4.38 4.53 -17.36
N LEU A 105 5.42 3.81 -17.80
CA LEU A 105 6.30 3.06 -16.91
C LEU A 105 7.01 3.96 -15.88
N ALA A 106 7.45 5.15 -16.28
CA ALA A 106 8.07 6.10 -15.36
C ALA A 106 7.10 6.54 -14.26
N LYS A 107 5.82 6.78 -14.60
CA LYS A 107 4.77 7.14 -13.64
C LYS A 107 4.41 5.98 -12.72
N LEU A 108 4.28 4.77 -13.26
CA LEU A 108 4.02 3.56 -12.47
C LEU A 108 5.12 3.33 -11.44
N LEU A 109 6.39 3.41 -11.87
CA LEU A 109 7.54 3.27 -10.98
C LEU A 109 7.60 4.36 -9.91
N LEU A 110 7.32 5.62 -10.29
CA LEU A 110 7.32 6.74 -9.35
C LEU A 110 6.32 6.50 -8.21
N VAL A 111 5.07 6.16 -8.55
CA VAL A 111 4.03 5.90 -7.54
C VAL A 111 4.39 4.69 -6.69
N PHE A 112 4.81 3.58 -7.33
CA PHE A 112 5.17 2.36 -6.62
C PHE A 112 6.30 2.59 -5.61
N VAL A 113 7.41 3.22 -6.02
CA VAL A 113 8.56 3.49 -5.14
C VAL A 113 8.15 4.42 -4.00
N PHE A 114 7.41 5.49 -4.30
CA PHE A 114 6.97 6.45 -3.29
C PHE A 114 6.08 5.78 -2.23
N THR A 115 5.05 5.06 -2.66
CA THR A 115 4.10 4.42 -1.73
C THR A 115 4.72 3.27 -0.95
N SER A 116 5.64 2.50 -1.57
CA SER A 116 6.39 1.43 -0.91
C SER A 116 7.31 1.96 0.20
N VAL A 117 8.11 2.98 -0.11
CA VAL A 117 9.00 3.61 0.88
C VAL A 117 8.19 4.25 2.00
N SER A 118 7.11 4.97 1.66
CA SER A 118 6.22 5.58 2.66
C SER A 118 5.59 4.53 3.57
N MET A 119 5.08 3.42 3.02
CA MET A 119 4.51 2.33 3.80
C MET A 119 5.53 1.72 4.76
N LEU A 120 6.74 1.40 4.29
CA LEU A 120 7.78 0.81 5.13
C LEU A 120 8.18 1.74 6.28
N ILE A 121 8.38 3.03 6.03
CA ILE A 121 8.72 4.00 7.08
C ILE A 121 7.56 4.14 8.06
N CYS A 122 6.32 4.31 7.56
CA CYS A 122 5.15 4.53 8.39
C CYS A 122 4.65 3.28 9.12
N THR A 123 5.15 2.10 8.82
CA THR A 123 4.95 0.88 9.63
C THR A 123 6.09 0.64 10.60
N ALA A 124 7.34 0.88 10.17
CA ALA A 124 8.52 0.67 11.02
C ALA A 124 8.54 1.61 12.25
N ILE A 125 8.21 2.89 12.06
CA ILE A 125 8.21 3.87 13.16
C ILE A 125 7.23 3.47 14.27
N PRO A 126 5.92 3.22 14.02
CA PRO A 126 5.00 2.74 15.06
C PRO A 126 5.44 1.46 15.74
N TYR A 127 5.98 0.48 14.98
CA TYR A 127 6.43 -0.78 15.56
C TYR A 127 7.61 -0.59 16.50
N LEU A 128 8.59 0.26 16.13
CA LEU A 128 9.74 0.54 16.98
C LEU A 128 9.34 1.35 18.23
N VAL A 129 8.53 2.39 18.07
CA VAL A 129 8.06 3.22 19.18
C VAL A 129 7.26 2.37 20.17
N PHE A 130 6.31 1.56 19.66
CA PHE A 130 5.52 0.66 20.51
C PHE A 130 6.39 -0.37 21.22
N SER A 131 7.36 -0.98 20.54
CA SER A 131 8.29 -1.94 21.14
C SER A 131 9.13 -1.32 22.27
N ILE A 132 9.61 -0.09 22.10
CA ILE A 132 10.39 0.62 23.12
C ILE A 132 9.51 0.95 24.34
N THR A 133 8.31 1.48 24.12
CA THR A 133 7.39 1.81 25.22
C THR A 133 6.95 0.58 25.99
N GLU A 134 6.69 -0.52 25.31
CA GLU A 134 6.27 -1.78 25.90
C GLU A 134 7.40 -2.44 26.74
N SER A 135 8.66 -2.22 26.34
CA SER A 135 9.81 -2.70 27.12
C SER A 135 10.00 -1.94 28.44
N VAL A 136 9.52 -0.69 28.55
CA VAL A 136 9.62 0.15 29.76
C VAL A 136 8.37 0.00 30.64
N SER A 137 7.19 -0.03 30.04
CA SER A 137 5.91 -0.14 30.72
C SER A 137 5.00 -1.11 29.96
N PRO A 138 5.01 -2.42 30.30
CA PRO A 138 4.22 -3.40 29.58
C PRO A 138 2.73 -3.14 29.76
N ILE A 139 2.02 -2.94 28.64
CA ILE A 139 0.57 -2.78 28.58
C ILE A 139 -0.05 -4.16 28.48
N VAL A 140 0.53 -5.07 27.66
CA VAL A 140 0.03 -6.44 27.48
C VAL A 140 0.71 -7.38 28.46
N VAL A 141 0.00 -7.73 29.54
CA VAL A 141 0.55 -8.53 30.67
C VAL A 141 0.70 -10.03 30.32
N GLN A 142 0.04 -10.51 29.26
CA GLN A 142 -0.06 -11.95 28.95
C GLN A 142 0.96 -12.45 27.92
N ASP A 143 1.71 -11.57 27.27
CA ASP A 143 2.70 -11.90 26.25
C ASP A 143 4.02 -11.19 26.53
N VAL A 144 5.13 -11.72 26.02
CA VAL A 144 6.47 -11.13 26.22
C VAL A 144 6.97 -10.53 24.93
N MET A 145 7.24 -9.21 24.97
CA MET A 145 7.81 -8.51 23.83
C MET A 145 9.22 -9.00 23.55
N THR A 146 9.44 -9.60 22.39
CA THR A 146 10.75 -10.05 21.94
C THR A 146 11.18 -9.30 20.67
N VAL A 147 12.48 -9.06 20.54
CA VAL A 147 13.05 -8.43 19.31
C VAL A 147 12.71 -9.25 18.06
N GLY A 148 12.58 -10.56 18.20
CA GLY A 148 12.17 -11.46 17.12
C GLY A 148 10.79 -11.13 16.56
N LEU A 149 9.80 -10.79 17.40
CA LEU A 149 8.45 -10.41 16.98
C LEU A 149 8.46 -9.14 16.12
N VAL A 150 9.25 -8.14 16.52
CA VAL A 150 9.39 -6.89 15.73
C VAL A 150 10.05 -7.16 14.39
N ALA A 151 11.11 -8.00 14.38
CA ALA A 151 11.77 -8.39 13.14
C ALA A 151 10.83 -9.15 12.19
N ASP A 152 9.99 -10.04 12.70
CA ASP A 152 9.01 -10.77 11.89
C ASP A 152 7.88 -9.87 11.40
N ALA A 153 7.44 -8.90 12.20
CA ALA A 153 6.50 -7.86 11.77
C ALA A 153 7.08 -6.98 10.65
N LEU A 154 8.35 -6.63 10.70
CA LEU A 154 9.02 -5.89 9.62
C LEU A 154 9.19 -6.74 8.36
N LYS A 155 9.53 -8.03 8.47
CA LYS A 155 9.60 -8.95 7.32
C LYS A 155 8.24 -9.10 6.63
N THR A 156 7.17 -9.26 7.41
CA THR A 156 5.80 -9.31 6.84
C THR A 156 5.40 -8.01 6.18
N SER A 157 5.83 -6.86 6.71
CA SER A 157 5.62 -5.56 6.06
C SER A 157 6.37 -5.45 4.73
N CYS A 158 7.59 -5.98 4.62
CA CYS A 158 8.33 -6.04 3.34
C CYS A 158 7.59 -6.90 2.30
N VAL A 159 7.00 -8.03 2.71
CA VAL A 159 6.17 -8.87 1.82
C VAL A 159 4.90 -8.13 1.41
N ALA A 160 4.26 -7.40 2.33
CA ALA A 160 3.06 -6.62 2.04
C ALA A 160 3.29 -5.49 1.02
N VAL A 161 4.51 -4.96 0.88
CA VAL A 161 4.87 -4.00 -0.18
C VAL A 161 4.69 -4.58 -1.58
N LEU A 162 4.97 -5.87 -1.77
CA LEU A 162 4.74 -6.53 -3.06
C LEU A 162 3.24 -6.61 -3.37
N ALA A 163 2.43 -6.91 -2.37
CA ALA A 163 0.97 -6.89 -2.50
C ALA A 163 0.44 -5.48 -2.79
N LEU A 164 0.98 -4.45 -2.11
CA LEU A 164 0.65 -3.05 -2.37
C LEU A 164 0.84 -2.68 -3.85
N GLY A 165 1.97 -3.07 -4.43
CA GLY A 165 2.25 -2.86 -5.85
C GLY A 165 1.23 -3.53 -6.76
N GLY A 166 0.89 -4.79 -6.46
CA GLY A 166 -0.12 -5.56 -7.18
C GLY A 166 -1.50 -4.92 -7.13
N ILE A 167 -1.98 -4.62 -5.93
CA ILE A 167 -3.27 -3.96 -5.70
C ILE A 167 -3.34 -2.62 -6.46
N GLY A 168 -2.26 -1.82 -6.37
CA GLY A 168 -2.19 -0.52 -7.03
C GLY A 168 -2.31 -0.61 -8.56
N ILE A 169 -1.61 -1.54 -9.21
CA ILE A 169 -1.62 -1.71 -10.67
C ILE A 169 -2.95 -2.32 -11.14
N VAL A 170 -3.51 -3.30 -10.43
CA VAL A 170 -4.79 -3.90 -10.77
C VAL A 170 -5.93 -2.88 -10.62
N SER A 171 -5.94 -2.10 -9.53
CA SER A 171 -6.93 -1.04 -9.33
C SER A 171 -6.82 0.06 -10.38
N LEU A 172 -5.60 0.44 -10.77
CA LEU A 172 -5.37 1.36 -11.89
C LEU A 172 -5.98 0.81 -13.19
N ARG A 173 -5.79 -0.48 -13.49
CA ARG A 173 -6.34 -1.10 -14.72
C ARG A 173 -7.86 -1.02 -14.76
N ILE A 174 -8.51 -1.33 -13.62
CA ILE A 174 -9.98 -1.25 -13.50
C ILE A 174 -10.46 0.19 -13.71
N GLY A 175 -9.82 1.16 -13.03
CA GLY A 175 -10.15 2.59 -13.17
C GLY A 175 -9.87 3.15 -14.57
N PHE A 176 -8.83 2.65 -15.25
CA PHE A 176 -8.48 3.06 -16.59
C PHE A 176 -9.50 2.58 -17.64
N ILE A 177 -10.10 1.39 -17.45
CA ILE A 177 -11.17 0.90 -18.33
C ILE A 177 -12.40 1.79 -18.21
N GLN A 178 -12.77 2.15 -16.99
CA GLN A 178 -13.98 2.96 -16.73
C GLN A 178 -13.74 4.47 -16.82
N LYS A 179 -12.49 4.90 -17.06
CA LYS A 179 -12.07 6.31 -17.07
C LYS A 179 -12.55 7.08 -15.81
N SER A 180 -12.60 6.39 -14.66
CA SER A 180 -13.21 6.87 -13.42
C SER A 180 -12.27 6.77 -12.23
N VAL A 181 -12.09 7.90 -11.53
CA VAL A 181 -11.29 7.99 -10.30
C VAL A 181 -11.95 7.22 -9.13
N PRO A 182 -13.27 7.36 -8.85
CA PRO A 182 -13.92 6.61 -7.80
C PRO A 182 -13.78 5.10 -7.92
N THR A 183 -13.85 4.58 -9.13
CA THR A 183 -13.72 3.13 -9.37
C THR A 183 -12.36 2.60 -9.01
N THR A 184 -11.29 3.37 -9.26
CA THR A 184 -9.93 3.01 -8.87
C THR A 184 -9.80 2.91 -7.35
N LEU A 185 -10.44 3.83 -6.61
CA LEU A 185 -10.43 3.84 -5.15
C LEU A 185 -11.19 2.64 -4.57
N ILE A 186 -12.41 2.42 -5.06
CA ILE A 186 -13.24 1.31 -4.60
C ILE A 186 -12.55 -0.03 -4.86
N SER A 187 -11.97 -0.22 -6.05
CA SER A 187 -11.25 -1.45 -6.39
C SER A 187 -10.00 -1.65 -5.52
N ALA A 188 -9.27 -0.57 -5.17
CA ALA A 188 -8.12 -0.67 -4.28
C ALA A 188 -8.52 -1.10 -2.86
N ILE A 189 -9.61 -0.54 -2.31
CA ILE A 189 -10.14 -0.90 -1.01
C ILE A 189 -10.61 -2.36 -1.00
N LEU A 190 -11.38 -2.78 -2.01
CA LEU A 190 -11.87 -4.16 -2.10
C LEU A 190 -10.73 -5.17 -2.21
N LEU A 191 -9.75 -4.92 -3.08
CA LEU A 191 -8.60 -5.81 -3.25
C LEU A 191 -7.74 -5.87 -1.99
N SER A 192 -7.53 -4.74 -1.30
CA SER A 192 -6.77 -4.73 -0.04
C SER A 192 -7.51 -5.44 1.09
N ALA A 193 -8.85 -5.36 1.13
CA ALA A 193 -9.66 -6.11 2.10
C ALA A 193 -9.60 -7.62 1.84
N ILE A 194 -9.67 -8.06 0.58
CA ILE A 194 -9.53 -9.47 0.20
C ILE A 194 -8.14 -9.99 0.61
N TYR A 195 -7.08 -9.23 0.30
CA TYR A 195 -5.72 -9.59 0.72
C TYR A 195 -5.59 -9.66 2.24
N GLY A 196 -6.16 -8.69 2.97
CA GLY A 196 -6.15 -8.65 4.43
C GLY A 196 -6.83 -9.87 5.05
N ASN A 197 -8.01 -10.26 4.54
CA ASN A 197 -8.69 -11.48 4.96
C ASN A 197 -7.86 -12.74 4.69
N ALA A 198 -7.26 -12.84 3.51
CA ALA A 198 -6.38 -13.97 3.19
C ALA A 198 -5.17 -14.01 4.13
N ALA A 199 -4.57 -12.85 4.43
CA ALA A 199 -3.42 -12.74 5.33
C ALA A 199 -3.77 -13.10 6.79
N ILE A 200 -5.00 -12.86 7.27
CA ILE A 200 -5.44 -13.26 8.62
C ILE A 200 -5.58 -14.79 8.72
N ASN A 201 -6.17 -15.41 7.72
CA ASN A 201 -6.49 -16.85 7.78
C ASN A 201 -5.27 -17.75 7.56
N VAL A 202 -4.18 -17.20 7.06
CA VAL A 202 -2.99 -17.96 6.70
C VAL A 202 -1.85 -17.65 7.68
N ASN A 203 -1.49 -18.64 8.49
CA ASN A 203 -0.43 -18.54 9.48
C ASN A 203 0.94 -18.84 8.84
N GLY A 204 1.88 -17.88 8.94
CA GLY A 204 3.27 -18.04 8.54
C GLY A 204 3.74 -17.12 7.42
N ILE A 205 5.03 -16.82 7.42
CA ILE A 205 5.68 -15.94 6.41
C ILE A 205 5.61 -16.60 5.02
N LEU A 206 5.77 -17.92 4.94
CA LEU A 206 5.79 -18.65 3.67
C LEU A 206 4.49 -18.48 2.88
N SER A 207 3.38 -18.54 3.56
CA SER A 207 2.05 -18.41 2.95
C SER A 207 1.75 -16.96 2.53
N SER A 208 2.21 -15.97 3.29
CA SER A 208 2.14 -14.56 2.89
C SER A 208 2.98 -14.31 1.62
N VAL A 209 4.13 -14.96 1.50
CA VAL A 209 4.99 -14.92 0.29
C VAL A 209 4.29 -15.56 -0.90
N LEU A 210 3.60 -16.69 -0.72
CA LEU A 210 2.86 -17.35 -1.81
C LEU A 210 1.71 -16.48 -2.32
N ILE A 211 0.92 -15.89 -1.43
CA ILE A 211 -0.18 -15.00 -1.80
C ILE A 211 0.33 -13.76 -2.55
N SER A 212 1.41 -13.14 -2.06
CA SER A 212 2.03 -12.00 -2.74
C SER A 212 2.68 -12.39 -4.06
N GLY A 213 3.23 -13.60 -4.18
CA GLY A 213 3.77 -14.14 -5.43
C GLY A 213 2.72 -14.30 -6.52
N ILE A 214 1.54 -14.85 -6.18
CA ILE A 214 0.39 -14.92 -7.11
C ILE A 214 -0.02 -13.50 -7.53
N GLY A 215 -0.10 -12.58 -6.58
CA GLY A 215 -0.39 -11.17 -6.85
C GLY A 215 0.59 -10.53 -7.83
N LEU A 216 1.88 -10.85 -7.74
CA LEU A 216 2.92 -10.36 -8.67
C LEU A 216 2.71 -10.88 -10.10
N ILE A 217 2.36 -12.16 -10.28
CA ILE A 217 2.09 -12.72 -11.62
C ILE A 217 0.92 -11.96 -12.28
N VAL A 218 -0.17 -11.76 -11.54
CA VAL A 218 -1.32 -10.99 -12.02
C VAL A 218 -0.90 -9.54 -12.34
N THR A 219 -0.05 -8.94 -11.54
CA THR A 219 0.45 -7.58 -11.75
C THR A 219 1.24 -7.45 -13.05
N VAL A 220 2.14 -8.38 -13.31
CA VAL A 220 2.96 -8.38 -14.54
C VAL A 220 2.06 -8.53 -15.78
N THR A 221 1.09 -9.45 -15.77
CA THR A 221 0.17 -9.64 -16.89
C THR A 221 -0.66 -8.37 -17.15
N VAL A 222 -1.20 -7.75 -16.12
CA VAL A 222 -1.97 -6.50 -16.21
C VAL A 222 -1.10 -5.34 -16.71
N MET A 223 0.15 -5.25 -16.27
CA MET A 223 1.09 -4.22 -16.69
C MET A 223 1.42 -4.31 -18.19
N VAL A 224 1.66 -5.53 -18.70
CA VAL A 224 1.90 -5.78 -20.13
C VAL A 224 0.67 -5.40 -20.94
N GLU A 225 -0.51 -5.80 -20.51
CA GLU A 225 -1.76 -5.47 -21.18
C GLU A 225 -2.02 -3.96 -21.21
N LEU A 226 -1.79 -3.26 -20.09
CA LEU A 226 -1.96 -1.80 -20.02
C LEU A 226 -0.98 -1.07 -20.95
N SER A 227 0.27 -1.51 -21.00
CA SER A 227 1.30 -0.96 -21.88
C SER A 227 0.92 -1.13 -23.36
N ASN A 228 0.42 -2.31 -23.73
CA ASN A 228 -0.03 -2.60 -25.10
C ASN A 228 -1.27 -1.76 -25.48
N LYS A 229 -2.19 -1.56 -24.54
CA LYS A 229 -3.38 -0.72 -24.77
C LYS A 229 -3.00 0.74 -24.99
N VAL A 230 -2.08 1.29 -24.18
CA VAL A 230 -1.62 2.68 -24.31
C VAL A 230 -0.87 2.91 -25.64
N ASN A 231 -0.11 1.92 -26.11
CA ASN A 231 0.56 2.02 -27.43
C ASN A 231 -0.41 2.04 -28.61
N LYS A 232 -1.58 1.38 -28.47
CA LYS A 232 -2.61 1.30 -29.53
C LYS A 232 -3.63 2.45 -29.47
N MET A 233 -3.55 3.34 -28.47
CA MET A 233 -4.44 4.50 -28.41
C MET A 233 -4.10 5.49 -29.52
N GLU A 234 -5.04 5.72 -30.43
CA GLU A 234 -5.05 6.82 -31.39
C GLU A 234 -5.75 8.02 -30.75
N VAL A 235 -5.40 9.23 -31.22
CA VAL A 235 -6.04 10.47 -30.74
C VAL A 235 -7.40 10.55 -31.45
N GLU A 236 -8.48 10.22 -30.76
CA GLU A 236 -9.83 10.57 -31.16
C GLU A 236 -10.16 12.04 -30.84
#